data_26436574ee022754a7703bc1c75eca70
#
_entry.id   26436574ee022754a7703bc1c75eca70
#
_cell.length_a   1.000
_cell.length_b   1.000
_cell.length_c   1.000
_cell.angle_alpha   90.00
_cell.angle_beta   90.00
_cell.angle_gamma   90.00
#
_symmetry.space_group_name_H-M   'P 1'
#
loop_
_entity.id
_entity.type
_entity.pdbx_description
1 polymer ?
#
loop_
_entity_poly.entity_id
_entity_poly.type
_entity_poly.pdbx_seq_one_letter_code
_entity_poly.pdbx_strand_id
1 'polypeptide(L)'
;VMILVAMAIPAARTLVKIEDTRGADMTIKATGYQWKWQYDYVDEGVSYFSTLAQASNEARQINSGIDVHAVENYLLDVDNPLVVPVNKKVRMLVTAADVIHNWWVPDFGMKKDAIPGFINELWFRADKVGTYRGQCAELCGRDHGFMPVVVRVVEQVEYDSWLASQKAARQAAAAPAAKT
;
A
#
# COMPACT_ATOMS: atom_id res chain seq x y z
N VAL A 1 34.39 0.79 22.05
CA VAL A 1 33.34 1.41 22.88
C VAL A 1 32.92 2.76 22.30
N MET A 2 33.83 3.72 22.05
CA MET A 2 33.51 5.06 21.54
C MET A 2 32.70 5.05 20.24
N ILE A 3 33.06 4.20 19.27
CA ILE A 3 32.33 4.06 17.99
C ILE A 3 30.90 3.57 18.23
N LEU A 4 30.70 2.58 19.09
CA LEU A 4 29.37 2.07 19.42
C LEU A 4 28.47 3.15 20.06
N VAL A 5 29.02 3.94 20.99
CA VAL A 5 28.28 5.05 21.61
C VAL A 5 27.95 6.13 20.58
N ALA A 6 28.90 6.49 19.72
CA ALA A 6 28.68 7.47 18.64
C ALA A 6 27.60 7.03 17.64
N MET A 7 27.43 5.73 17.39
CA MET A 7 26.39 5.19 16.55
C MET A 7 25.04 5.04 17.29
N ALA A 8 25.04 4.63 18.56
CA ALA A 8 23.85 4.37 19.34
C ALA A 8 22.99 5.63 19.56
N ILE A 9 23.62 6.78 19.83
CA ILE A 9 22.90 8.04 20.11
C ILE A 9 22.06 8.50 18.90
N PRO A 10 22.61 8.65 17.68
CA PRO A 10 21.81 9.04 16.53
C PRO A 10 20.80 7.95 16.13
N ALA A 11 21.15 6.66 16.27
CA ALA A 11 20.24 5.55 15.97
C ALA A 11 18.99 5.59 16.88
N ALA A 12 19.17 5.77 18.18
CA ALA A 12 18.06 5.88 19.13
C ALA A 12 17.15 7.10 18.81
N ARG A 13 17.74 8.24 18.48
CA ARG A 13 16.97 9.43 18.08
C ARG A 13 16.18 9.20 16.80
N THR A 14 16.74 8.48 15.84
CA THR A 14 16.07 8.14 14.57
C THR A 14 14.93 7.17 14.83
N LEU A 15 15.13 6.16 15.66
CA LEU A 15 14.09 5.20 16.03
C LEU A 15 12.87 5.91 16.64
N VAL A 16 13.07 6.82 17.59
CA VAL A 16 11.96 7.60 18.18
C VAL A 16 11.21 8.42 17.13
N LYS A 17 11.91 8.98 16.13
CA LYS A 17 11.27 9.72 15.03
C LYS A 17 10.48 8.82 14.09
N ILE A 18 10.98 7.64 13.79
CA ILE A 18 10.31 6.66 12.92
C ILE A 18 9.00 6.17 13.55
N GLU A 19 8.96 6.00 14.86
CA GLU A 19 7.76 5.55 15.58
C GLU A 19 6.74 6.69 15.84
N ASP A 20 7.10 7.95 15.59
CA ASP A 20 6.18 9.09 15.82
C ASP A 20 5.23 9.31 14.64
N THR A 21 4.03 8.73 14.74
CA THR A 21 2.96 8.85 13.74
C THR A 21 2.11 10.13 13.90
N ARG A 22 2.37 10.97 14.91
CA ARG A 22 1.59 12.18 15.19
C ARG A 22 1.76 13.24 14.11
N GLY A 23 0.74 14.08 13.96
CA GLY A 23 0.75 15.17 12.98
C GLY A 23 0.77 14.69 11.53
N ALA A 24 0.19 13.53 11.25
CA ALA A 24 -0.01 13.07 9.89
C ALA A 24 -1.03 13.95 9.16
N ASP A 25 -0.80 14.20 7.88
CA ASP A 25 -1.70 14.96 7.00
C ASP A 25 -2.91 14.11 6.59
N MET A 26 -2.76 12.78 6.56
CA MET A 26 -3.80 11.83 6.20
C MET A 26 -3.57 10.47 6.84
N THR A 27 -4.66 9.70 7.01
CA THR A 27 -4.60 8.36 7.56
C THR A 27 -5.21 7.36 6.59
N ILE A 28 -4.48 6.30 6.28
CA ILE A 28 -4.94 5.20 5.42
C ILE A 28 -4.79 3.89 6.17
N LYS A 29 -5.83 3.06 6.16
CA LYS A 29 -5.74 1.70 6.68
C LYS A 29 -5.47 0.73 5.54
N ALA A 30 -4.43 -0.08 5.69
CA ALA A 30 -4.10 -1.20 4.81
C ALA A 30 -4.46 -2.51 5.51
N THR A 31 -5.38 -3.26 4.93
CA THR A 31 -5.77 -4.58 5.43
C THR A 31 -5.31 -5.66 4.45
N GLY A 32 -4.47 -6.58 4.93
CA GLY A 32 -4.01 -7.73 4.15
C GLY A 32 -5.07 -8.83 4.11
N TYR A 33 -5.21 -9.44 2.95
CA TYR A 33 -6.03 -10.64 2.69
C TYR A 33 -5.22 -11.64 1.87
N GLN A 34 -5.58 -12.87 1.86
CA GLN A 34 -5.06 -13.89 0.94
C GLN A 34 -5.77 -13.79 -0.42
N TRP A 35 -5.23 -13.19 -1.47
CA TRP A 35 -3.94 -12.50 -1.58
C TRP A 35 -4.17 -11.17 -2.27
N LYS A 36 -4.45 -10.14 -1.51
CA LYS A 36 -4.72 -8.77 -1.97
C LYS A 36 -4.60 -7.79 -0.81
N TRP A 37 -4.56 -6.51 -1.12
CA TRP A 37 -4.66 -5.45 -0.13
C TRP A 37 -6.01 -4.73 -0.25
N GLN A 38 -6.56 -4.29 0.88
CA GLN A 38 -7.64 -3.30 0.92
C GLN A 38 -7.07 -2.01 1.49
N TYR A 39 -7.36 -0.91 0.83
CA TYR A 39 -7.01 0.42 1.30
C TYR A 39 -8.26 1.20 1.67
N ASP A 40 -8.31 1.69 2.92
CA ASP A 40 -9.38 2.54 3.42
C ASP A 40 -8.79 3.92 3.74
N TYR A 41 -9.20 4.95 3.03
CA TYR A 41 -8.87 6.35 3.33
C TYR A 41 -9.81 6.82 4.42
N VAL A 42 -9.32 6.83 5.66
CA VAL A 42 -10.15 6.95 6.87
C VAL A 42 -10.95 8.25 6.89
N ASP A 43 -10.29 9.36 6.59
CA ASP A 43 -10.90 10.69 6.64
C ASP A 43 -11.78 10.97 5.40
N GLU A 44 -11.52 10.30 4.28
CA GLU A 44 -12.18 10.55 2.99
C GLU A 44 -13.35 9.59 2.72
N GLY A 45 -13.44 8.50 3.46
CA GLY A 45 -14.47 7.48 3.31
C GLY A 45 -14.38 6.70 1.99
N VAL A 46 -13.21 6.65 1.35
CA VAL A 46 -12.95 5.87 0.14
C VAL A 46 -12.31 4.55 0.52
N SER A 47 -12.78 3.44 -0.06
CA SER A 47 -12.26 2.10 0.18
C SER A 47 -12.28 1.28 -1.10
N TYR A 48 -11.20 0.53 -1.37
CA TYR A 48 -11.11 -0.36 -2.53
C TYR A 48 -10.09 -1.48 -2.30
N PHE A 49 -10.19 -2.51 -3.11
CA PHE A 49 -9.18 -3.57 -3.17
C PHE A 49 -8.12 -3.25 -4.22
N SER A 50 -6.91 -3.69 -3.93
CA SER A 50 -5.74 -3.68 -4.80
C SER A 50 -5.28 -5.11 -5.00
N THR A 51 -5.31 -5.59 -6.24
CA THR A 51 -4.96 -6.96 -6.61
C THR A 51 -3.87 -6.96 -7.67
N LEU A 52 -3.20 -8.10 -7.85
CA LEU A 52 -2.21 -8.26 -8.92
C LEU A 52 -2.79 -7.85 -10.27
N ALA A 53 -2.05 -7.06 -11.03
CA ALA A 53 -2.45 -6.62 -12.36
C ALA A 53 -2.83 -7.80 -13.27
N GLN A 54 -3.88 -7.62 -14.06
CA GLN A 54 -4.45 -8.67 -14.90
C GLN A 54 -3.40 -9.31 -15.82
N ALA A 55 -2.56 -8.51 -16.48
CA ALA A 55 -1.52 -9.03 -17.37
C ALA A 55 -0.55 -9.98 -16.66
N SER A 56 -0.12 -9.65 -15.43
CA SER A 56 0.71 -10.53 -14.60
C SER A 56 -0.06 -11.79 -14.18
N ASN A 57 -1.34 -11.62 -13.80
CA ASN A 57 -2.15 -12.74 -13.35
C ASN A 57 -2.46 -13.76 -14.48
N GLU A 58 -2.62 -13.28 -15.70
CA GLU A 58 -2.77 -14.14 -16.89
C GLU A 58 -1.46 -14.84 -17.25
N ALA A 59 -0.35 -14.09 -17.30
CA ALA A 59 0.95 -14.62 -17.68
C ALA A 59 1.49 -15.67 -16.71
N ARG A 60 1.20 -15.57 -15.40
CA ARG A 60 1.63 -16.52 -14.38
C ARG A 60 0.91 -17.88 -14.43
N GLN A 61 -0.17 -18.00 -15.21
CA GLN A 61 -0.93 -19.26 -15.27
C GLN A 61 -0.11 -20.34 -16.00
N ILE A 62 -0.18 -21.57 -15.50
CA ILE A 62 0.47 -22.71 -16.12
C ILE A 62 -0.09 -22.86 -17.56
N ASN A 63 0.81 -22.95 -18.52
CA ASN A 63 0.48 -23.06 -19.95
C ASN A 63 -0.27 -21.84 -20.55
N SER A 64 -0.09 -20.65 -19.97
CA SER A 64 -0.67 -19.41 -20.53
C SER A 64 -0.21 -19.11 -21.96
N GLY A 65 0.99 -19.58 -22.33
CA GLY A 65 1.62 -19.23 -23.61
C GLY A 65 2.15 -17.79 -23.67
N ILE A 66 2.00 -17.01 -22.60
CA ILE A 66 2.45 -15.62 -22.52
C ILE A 66 3.91 -15.59 -22.02
N ASP A 67 4.79 -14.90 -22.76
CA ASP A 67 6.14 -14.65 -22.27
C ASP A 67 6.11 -13.65 -21.12
N VAL A 68 6.49 -14.10 -19.92
CA VAL A 68 6.52 -13.26 -18.71
C VAL A 68 7.51 -12.10 -18.85
N HIS A 69 8.54 -12.22 -19.67
CA HIS A 69 9.51 -11.14 -19.91
C HIS A 69 8.94 -10.01 -20.78
N ALA A 70 7.86 -10.28 -21.52
CA ALA A 70 7.14 -9.26 -22.30
C ALA A 70 6.11 -8.49 -21.46
N VAL A 71 5.83 -8.94 -20.23
CA VAL A 71 4.89 -8.24 -19.32
C VAL A 71 5.63 -7.16 -18.53
N GLU A 72 5.27 -5.91 -18.78
CA GLU A 72 5.85 -4.78 -18.07
C GLU A 72 5.57 -4.90 -16.55
N ASN A 73 6.60 -4.70 -15.74
CA ASN A 73 6.52 -4.82 -14.28
C ASN A 73 5.87 -6.14 -13.81
N TYR A 74 6.21 -7.27 -14.45
CA TYR A 74 5.67 -8.58 -14.09
C TYR A 74 5.74 -8.85 -12.59
N LEU A 75 4.59 -9.19 -11.98
CA LEU A 75 4.36 -9.41 -10.56
C LEU A 75 4.60 -8.19 -9.65
N LEU A 76 4.87 -7.02 -10.20
CA LEU A 76 5.17 -5.79 -9.47
C LEU A 76 4.14 -4.68 -9.71
N ASP A 77 3.02 -5.00 -10.36
CA ASP A 77 1.96 -4.04 -10.66
C ASP A 77 0.59 -4.51 -10.19
N VAL A 78 -0.32 -3.57 -9.98
CA VAL A 78 -1.67 -3.80 -9.45
C VAL A 78 -2.72 -3.11 -10.30
N ASP A 79 -3.97 -3.56 -10.18
CA ASP A 79 -5.14 -2.93 -10.80
C ASP A 79 -5.46 -1.55 -10.20
N ASN A 80 -5.37 -1.42 -8.88
CA ASN A 80 -5.71 -0.20 -8.14
C ASN A 80 -4.57 0.17 -7.17
N PRO A 81 -3.62 1.03 -7.56
CA PRO A 81 -2.54 1.46 -6.68
C PRO A 81 -3.04 2.32 -5.52
N LEU A 82 -2.28 2.33 -4.42
CA LEU A 82 -2.44 3.32 -3.36
C LEU A 82 -2.02 4.69 -3.88
N VAL A 83 -2.90 5.69 -3.86
CA VAL A 83 -2.60 7.04 -4.37
C VAL A 83 -2.45 8.02 -3.21
N VAL A 84 -1.34 8.74 -3.17
CA VAL A 84 -1.07 9.74 -2.12
C VAL A 84 -0.44 11.01 -2.71
N PRO A 85 -0.71 12.18 -2.12
CA PRO A 85 -0.08 13.42 -2.57
C PRO A 85 1.38 13.51 -2.09
N VAL A 86 2.22 14.15 -2.91
CA VAL A 86 3.64 14.40 -2.62
C VAL A 86 3.80 15.30 -1.39
N ASN A 87 4.90 15.14 -0.66
CA ASN A 87 5.27 15.92 0.54
C ASN A 87 4.30 15.84 1.73
N LYS A 88 3.30 14.95 1.69
CA LYS A 88 2.38 14.72 2.80
C LYS A 88 2.87 13.60 3.70
N LYS A 89 2.71 13.78 5.01
CA LYS A 89 2.96 12.72 5.98
C LYS A 89 1.74 11.80 6.01
N VAL A 90 1.91 10.59 5.51
CA VAL A 90 0.87 9.56 5.46
C VAL A 90 1.05 8.60 6.63
N ARG A 91 0.04 8.53 7.50
CA ARG A 91 -0.04 7.50 8.55
C ARG A 91 -0.72 6.27 7.98
N MET A 92 -0.06 5.13 8.08
CA MET A 92 -0.61 3.84 7.71
C MET A 92 -1.02 3.07 8.96
N LEU A 93 -2.27 2.61 8.99
CA LEU A 93 -2.77 1.62 9.94
C LEU A 93 -2.74 0.27 9.25
N VAL A 94 -1.92 -0.65 9.73
CA VAL A 94 -1.64 -1.92 9.04
C VAL A 94 -2.21 -3.08 9.85
N THR A 95 -3.09 -3.87 9.25
CA THR A 95 -3.73 -5.04 9.85
C THR A 95 -4.00 -6.12 8.80
N ALA A 96 -4.51 -7.27 9.21
CA ALA A 96 -4.94 -8.33 8.31
C ALA A 96 -6.29 -8.91 8.72
N ALA A 97 -7.00 -9.50 7.77
CA ALA A 97 -8.28 -10.15 8.00
C ALA A 97 -8.18 -11.66 8.25
N ASP A 98 -7.09 -12.30 7.84
CA ASP A 98 -6.94 -13.76 7.82
C ASP A 98 -5.64 -14.25 8.46
N VAL A 99 -4.51 -14.11 7.79
CA VAL A 99 -3.18 -14.53 8.26
C VAL A 99 -2.27 -13.31 8.39
N ILE A 100 -1.06 -13.49 8.91
CA ILE A 100 -0.07 -12.42 8.95
C ILE A 100 0.43 -12.14 7.54
N HIS A 101 0.43 -10.85 7.16
CA HIS A 101 1.08 -10.29 5.98
C HIS A 101 2.09 -9.24 6.44
N ASN A 102 2.82 -8.64 5.50
CA ASN A 102 3.69 -7.51 5.82
C ASN A 102 3.62 -6.48 4.69
N TRP A 103 3.27 -5.25 5.03
CA TRP A 103 3.25 -4.14 4.07
C TRP A 103 4.64 -3.54 3.96
N TRP A 104 5.22 -3.58 2.77
CA TRP A 104 6.58 -3.14 2.52
C TRP A 104 6.73 -2.44 1.19
N VAL A 105 7.32 -1.24 1.22
CA VAL A 105 7.81 -0.50 0.05
C VAL A 105 9.26 -0.12 0.34
N PRO A 106 10.24 -0.75 -0.32
CA PRO A 106 11.68 -0.55 -0.05
C PRO A 106 12.11 0.91 -0.06
N ASP A 107 11.64 1.68 -1.05
CA ASP A 107 12.01 3.09 -1.22
C ASP A 107 11.59 3.99 -0.06
N PHE A 108 10.60 3.60 0.71
CA PHE A 108 10.17 4.34 1.91
C PHE A 108 10.95 3.93 3.16
N GLY A 109 11.79 2.89 3.08
CA GLY A 109 12.58 2.39 4.20
C GLY A 109 11.75 1.80 5.34
N MET A 110 10.46 1.54 5.12
CA MET A 110 9.51 1.10 6.13
C MET A 110 8.91 -0.25 5.76
N LYS A 111 8.82 -1.12 6.77
CA LYS A 111 8.20 -2.43 6.70
C LYS A 111 7.43 -2.69 8.00
N LYS A 112 6.17 -3.15 7.91
CA LYS A 112 5.33 -3.37 9.09
C LYS A 112 4.41 -4.57 8.89
N ASP A 113 4.35 -5.43 9.90
CA ASP A 113 3.47 -6.61 9.90
C ASP A 113 2.00 -6.20 9.96
N ALA A 114 1.21 -6.87 9.14
CA ALA A 114 -0.23 -6.83 9.12
C ALA A 114 -0.75 -8.07 9.89
N ILE A 115 -1.11 -7.90 11.15
CA ILE A 115 -1.45 -9.00 12.06
C ILE A 115 -2.95 -9.00 12.32
N PRO A 116 -3.65 -10.15 12.15
CA PRO A 116 -5.07 -10.27 12.50
C PRO A 116 -5.34 -9.90 13.97
N GLY A 117 -6.34 -9.04 14.18
CA GLY A 117 -6.73 -8.59 15.52
C GLY A 117 -5.85 -7.48 16.12
N PHE A 118 -4.78 -7.06 15.41
CA PHE A 118 -3.93 -5.94 15.82
C PHE A 118 -3.89 -4.87 14.73
N ILE A 119 -3.71 -3.62 15.15
CA ILE A 119 -3.46 -2.50 14.24
C ILE A 119 -2.07 -1.97 14.54
N ASN A 120 -1.13 -2.24 13.65
CA ASN A 120 0.19 -1.65 13.67
C ASN A 120 0.19 -0.32 12.94
N GLU A 121 1.12 0.55 13.30
CA GLU A 121 1.25 1.87 12.68
C GLU A 121 2.63 2.06 12.09
N LEU A 122 2.68 2.76 10.98
CA LEU A 122 3.88 3.36 10.41
C LEU A 122 3.51 4.68 9.76
N TRP A 123 4.51 5.47 9.38
CA TRP A 123 4.29 6.64 8.53
C TRP A 123 5.39 6.74 7.48
N PHE A 124 5.06 7.36 6.37
CA PHE A 124 6.03 7.75 5.36
C PHE A 124 5.69 9.13 4.79
N ARG A 125 6.67 9.73 4.13
CA ARG A 125 6.50 10.95 3.35
C ARG A 125 7.37 10.85 2.11
N ALA A 126 6.74 10.77 0.95
CA ALA A 126 7.43 10.79 -0.33
C ALA A 126 7.67 12.24 -0.75
N ASP A 127 8.90 12.59 -1.09
CA ASP A 127 9.33 13.93 -1.50
C ASP A 127 9.36 14.12 -3.02
N LYS A 128 9.07 13.06 -3.78
CA LYS A 128 9.03 13.08 -5.25
C LYS A 128 7.81 12.35 -5.77
N VAL A 129 7.20 12.93 -6.81
CA VAL A 129 6.16 12.27 -7.61
C VAL A 129 6.75 11.05 -8.31
N GLY A 130 5.99 9.95 -8.36
CA GLY A 130 6.43 8.72 -9.00
C GLY A 130 5.63 7.50 -8.55
N THR A 131 5.99 6.35 -9.10
CA THR A 131 5.42 5.06 -8.74
C THR A 131 6.45 4.24 -7.96
N TYR A 132 6.10 3.92 -6.73
CA TYR A 132 6.93 3.18 -5.79
C TYR A 132 6.37 1.77 -5.63
N ARG A 133 7.21 0.76 -5.74
CA ARG A 133 6.80 -0.64 -5.75
C ARG A 133 7.35 -1.40 -4.56
N GLY A 134 6.52 -2.26 -4.02
CA GLY A 134 6.83 -3.15 -2.93
C GLY A 134 6.06 -4.45 -3.02
N GLN A 135 6.14 -5.24 -1.98
CA GLN A 135 5.54 -6.57 -1.94
C GLN A 135 5.08 -6.91 -0.52
N CYS A 136 4.24 -7.94 -0.40
CA CYS A 136 4.05 -8.61 0.87
C CYS A 136 5.38 -9.25 1.31
N ALA A 137 5.84 -8.94 2.52
CA ALA A 137 7.15 -9.38 3.03
C ALA A 137 7.04 -10.35 4.22
N GLU A 138 5.87 -10.97 4.44
CA GLU A 138 5.66 -12.07 5.37
C GLU A 138 4.94 -13.21 4.66
N LEU A 139 5.48 -14.44 4.78
CA LEU A 139 4.94 -15.62 4.11
C LEU A 139 3.49 -15.87 4.55
N CYS A 140 2.54 -15.64 3.65
CA CYS A 140 1.11 -15.66 3.91
C CYS A 140 0.35 -16.77 3.15
N GLY A 141 1.05 -17.73 2.56
CA GLY A 141 0.46 -18.87 1.87
C GLY A 141 0.85 -18.98 0.40
N ARG A 142 0.03 -19.71 -0.38
CA ARG A 142 0.35 -20.13 -1.76
C ARG A 142 0.68 -18.98 -2.71
N ASP A 143 -0.11 -17.91 -2.66
CA ASP A 143 0.04 -16.78 -3.57
C ASP A 143 0.74 -15.56 -2.90
N HIS A 144 1.60 -15.82 -1.90
CA HIS A 144 2.37 -14.80 -1.20
C HIS A 144 3.13 -13.86 -2.15
N GLY A 145 3.75 -14.39 -3.20
CA GLY A 145 4.48 -13.60 -4.20
C GLY A 145 3.60 -12.85 -5.21
N PHE A 146 2.26 -12.97 -5.11
CA PHE A 146 1.31 -12.44 -6.08
C PHE A 146 0.39 -11.35 -5.51
N MET A 147 0.81 -10.70 -4.43
CA MET A 147 0.12 -9.57 -3.82
C MET A 147 1.08 -8.37 -3.62
N PRO A 148 1.47 -7.73 -4.70
CA PRO A 148 2.38 -6.59 -4.63
C PRO A 148 1.72 -5.37 -3.98
N VAL A 149 2.57 -4.41 -3.60
CA VAL A 149 2.20 -3.08 -3.13
C VAL A 149 2.66 -2.07 -4.17
N VAL A 150 1.76 -1.23 -4.65
CA VAL A 150 2.11 -0.11 -5.54
C VAL A 150 1.58 1.18 -4.93
N VAL A 151 2.47 2.14 -4.73
CA VAL A 151 2.12 3.48 -4.26
C VAL A 151 2.41 4.48 -5.37
N ARG A 152 1.37 5.17 -5.81
CA ARG A 152 1.46 6.25 -6.79
C ARG A 152 1.43 7.58 -6.05
N VAL A 153 2.57 8.24 -6.03
CA VAL A 153 2.74 9.57 -5.45
C VAL A 153 2.49 10.59 -6.54
N VAL A 154 1.55 11.50 -6.31
CA VAL A 154 1.07 12.45 -7.31
C VAL A 154 1.06 13.88 -6.77
N GLU A 155 0.92 14.88 -7.64
CA GLU A 155 0.68 16.25 -7.22
C GLU A 155 -0.69 16.38 -6.53
N GLN A 156 -0.85 17.38 -5.66
CA GLN A 156 -2.08 17.59 -4.90
C GLN A 156 -3.33 17.70 -5.80
N VAL A 157 -3.23 18.41 -6.91
CA VAL A 157 -4.35 18.60 -7.86
C VAL A 157 -4.77 17.26 -8.49
N GLU A 158 -3.81 16.40 -8.82
CA GLU A 158 -4.08 15.07 -9.36
C GLU A 158 -4.73 14.16 -8.31
N TYR A 159 -4.23 14.24 -7.06
CA TYR A 159 -4.83 13.53 -5.94
C TYR A 159 -6.29 13.94 -5.72
N ASP A 160 -6.58 15.23 -5.70
CA ASP A 160 -7.94 15.75 -5.50
C ASP A 160 -8.90 15.29 -6.61
N SER A 161 -8.44 15.30 -7.86
CA SER A 161 -9.19 14.79 -9.01
C SER A 161 -9.45 13.28 -8.90
N TRP A 162 -8.42 12.50 -8.56
CA TRP A 162 -8.56 11.08 -8.34
C TRP A 162 -9.55 10.78 -7.20
N LEU A 163 -9.43 11.48 -6.08
CA LEU A 163 -10.31 11.31 -4.92
C LEU A 163 -11.77 11.61 -5.26
N ALA A 164 -12.03 12.69 -6.02
CA ALA A 164 -13.36 13.03 -6.51
C ALA A 164 -13.95 11.92 -7.37
N SER A 165 -13.15 11.32 -8.26
CA SER A 165 -13.56 10.20 -9.11
C SER A 165 -13.93 8.96 -8.30
N GLN A 166 -13.16 8.64 -7.25
CA GLN A 166 -13.44 7.51 -6.34
C GLN A 166 -14.75 7.72 -5.57
N LYS A 167 -14.97 8.93 -5.06
CA LYS A 167 -16.21 9.29 -4.36
C LYS A 167 -17.42 9.19 -5.29
N ALA A 168 -17.32 9.66 -6.53
CA ALA A 168 -18.39 9.56 -7.54
C ALA A 168 -18.70 8.10 -7.90
N ALA A 169 -17.69 7.27 -8.13
CA ALA A 169 -17.86 5.85 -8.43
C ALA A 169 -18.58 5.12 -7.28
N ARG A 170 -18.21 5.42 -6.03
CA ARG A 170 -18.87 4.84 -4.86
C ARG A 170 -20.34 5.26 -4.73
N GLN A 171 -20.65 6.53 -5.01
CA GLN A 171 -22.03 7.03 -4.99
C GLN A 171 -22.88 6.35 -6.08
N ALA A 172 -22.32 6.17 -7.27
CA ALA A 172 -22.98 5.46 -8.36
C ALA A 172 -23.27 3.99 -8.01
N ALA A 173 -22.31 3.32 -7.36
CA ALA A 173 -22.46 1.93 -6.91
C ALA A 173 -23.47 1.77 -5.75
N ALA A 174 -23.66 2.80 -4.94
CA ALA A 174 -24.61 2.81 -3.82
C ALA A 174 -26.02 3.22 -4.23
N ALA A 175 -26.23 3.77 -5.43
CA ALA A 175 -27.56 4.15 -5.93
C ALA A 175 -28.38 2.87 -6.15
N PRO A 176 -29.62 2.78 -5.61
CA PRO A 176 -30.49 1.62 -5.86
C PRO A 176 -30.74 1.47 -7.35
N ALA A 177 -30.56 0.24 -7.86
CA ALA A 177 -30.94 -0.07 -9.23
C ALA A 177 -32.40 0.36 -9.45
N ALA A 178 -32.63 1.27 -10.40
CA ALA A 178 -33.98 1.69 -10.74
C ALA A 178 -34.79 0.43 -11.10
N LYS A 179 -35.80 0.12 -10.31
CA LYS A 179 -36.74 -0.97 -10.61
C LYS A 179 -37.49 -0.57 -11.88
N THR A 180 -37.12 -1.17 -13.01
CA THR A 180 -37.93 -1.19 -14.23
C THR A 180 -39.02 -2.25 -14.08
#